data_2f96987592bb0e56c71fee7fa74eaa47
#
_entry.id   2f96987592bb0e56c71fee7fa74eaa47
#
_cell.length_a   1.000
_cell.length_b   1.000
_cell.length_c   1.000
_cell.angle_alpha   90.00
_cell.angle_beta   90.00
_cell.angle_gamma   90.00
#
_symmetry.space_group_name_H-M   'P 1'
#
loop_
_entity.id
_entity.type
_entity.pdbx_description
1 polymer ?
#
loop_
_entity_poly.entity_id
_entity_poly.type
_entity_poly.pdbx_seq_one_letter_code
_entity_poly.pdbx_strand_id
1 'polypeptide(L)'
;MSAPFVLALRILLSLSLYVFLGWALFTIWRELRTQGTILAARKIPGINLNVQIGDQPSTQRYFTQSEILLGRDSHCDLPLPDDTVSTRHARLSHHHGQWWLEDLGSTNGTKLNNDKVSIPTVVINGDEVECGKASISIRLGIDSTNPPTQRIPAPGDSE
;
A
#
# COMPACT_ATOMS: atom_id res chain seq x y z
N MET A 1 26.39 57.83 -26.56
CA MET A 1 25.41 56.71 -26.66
C MET A 1 24.02 57.31 -26.62
N SER A 2 23.24 57.15 -27.64
CA SER A 2 21.95 57.83 -27.76
C SER A 2 20.94 57.21 -26.77
N ALA A 3 20.24 58.06 -26.03
CA ALA A 3 19.23 57.67 -25.04
C ALA A 3 18.25 56.56 -25.50
N PRO A 4 17.81 56.54 -26.78
CA PRO A 4 16.94 55.48 -27.29
C PRO A 4 17.58 54.10 -27.33
N PHE A 5 18.89 54.03 -27.53
CA PHE A 5 19.65 52.75 -27.54
C PHE A 5 19.69 52.12 -26.14
N VAL A 6 19.92 52.93 -25.09
CA VAL A 6 19.93 52.47 -23.70
C VAL A 6 18.54 52.00 -23.28
N LEU A 7 17.49 52.68 -23.71
CA LEU A 7 16.12 52.32 -23.45
C LEU A 7 15.76 50.99 -24.11
N ALA A 8 16.11 50.81 -25.39
CA ALA A 8 15.89 49.57 -26.12
C ALA A 8 16.60 48.37 -25.46
N LEU A 9 17.85 48.56 -25.02
CA LEU A 9 18.62 47.51 -24.32
C LEU A 9 18.00 47.12 -22.98
N ARG A 10 17.49 48.11 -22.22
CA ARG A 10 16.78 47.80 -20.94
C ARG A 10 15.49 47.02 -21.17
N ILE A 11 14.70 47.38 -22.19
CA ILE A 11 13.47 46.66 -22.52
C ILE A 11 13.80 45.23 -22.94
N LEU A 12 14.84 45.03 -23.77
CA LEU A 12 15.25 43.68 -24.24
C LEU A 12 15.72 42.81 -23.09
N LEU A 13 16.52 43.34 -22.16
CA LEU A 13 16.98 42.61 -20.97
C LEU A 13 15.81 42.23 -20.02
N SER A 14 14.88 43.19 -19.81
CA SER A 14 13.69 42.91 -18.99
C SER A 14 12.82 41.84 -19.61
N LEU A 15 12.59 41.90 -20.92
CA LEU A 15 11.81 40.90 -21.64
C LEU A 15 12.46 39.51 -21.55
N SER A 16 13.79 39.44 -21.76
CA SER A 16 14.55 38.21 -21.61
C SER A 16 14.43 37.61 -20.21
N LEU A 17 14.49 38.44 -19.16
CA LEU A 17 14.35 38.00 -17.80
C LEU A 17 12.95 37.42 -17.54
N TYR A 18 11.89 38.09 -18.01
CA TYR A 18 10.51 37.62 -17.82
C TYR A 18 10.26 36.29 -18.59
N VAL A 19 10.78 36.18 -19.80
CA VAL A 19 10.68 34.93 -20.58
C VAL A 19 11.40 33.77 -19.87
N PHE A 20 12.62 34.03 -19.36
CA PHE A 20 13.36 33.05 -18.60
C PHE A 20 12.61 32.63 -17.31
N LEU A 21 12.09 33.60 -16.55
CA LEU A 21 11.35 33.33 -15.32
C LEU A 21 10.06 32.53 -15.61
N GLY A 22 9.33 32.90 -16.66
CA GLY A 22 8.14 32.17 -17.10
C GLY A 22 8.45 30.73 -17.49
N TRP A 23 9.56 30.52 -18.22
CA TRP A 23 10.03 29.19 -18.59
C TRP A 23 10.45 28.36 -17.36
N ALA A 24 11.17 28.98 -16.42
CA ALA A 24 11.58 28.34 -15.17
C ALA A 24 10.37 27.91 -14.31
N LEU A 25 9.39 28.80 -14.15
CA LEU A 25 8.15 28.48 -13.44
C LEU A 25 7.34 27.39 -14.12
N PHE A 26 7.28 27.42 -15.47
CA PHE A 26 6.59 26.39 -16.25
C PHE A 26 7.26 25.01 -16.09
N THR A 27 8.60 24.96 -16.08
CA THR A 27 9.33 23.69 -15.87
C THR A 27 9.10 23.13 -14.47
N ILE A 28 9.17 23.98 -13.42
CA ILE A 28 8.87 23.58 -12.04
C ILE A 28 7.42 23.08 -11.91
N TRP A 29 6.47 23.81 -12.48
CA TRP A 29 5.05 23.42 -12.43
C TRP A 29 4.78 22.09 -13.16
N ARG A 30 5.44 21.88 -14.29
CA ARG A 30 5.38 20.63 -15.03
C ARG A 30 5.95 19.46 -14.20
N GLU A 31 7.07 19.65 -13.53
CA GLU A 31 7.72 18.65 -12.66
C GLU A 31 6.80 18.27 -11.49
N LEU A 32 6.23 19.24 -10.80
CA LEU A 32 5.29 19.01 -9.70
C LEU A 32 4.02 18.26 -10.14
N ARG A 33 3.50 18.55 -11.32
CA ARG A 33 2.36 17.81 -11.86
C ARG A 33 2.69 16.35 -12.17
N THR A 34 3.89 16.08 -12.67
CA THR A 34 4.30 14.73 -13.04
C THR A 34 4.47 13.84 -11.80
N GLN A 35 4.93 14.39 -10.70
CA GLN A 35 5.08 13.64 -9.44
C GLN A 35 3.71 13.25 -8.83
N GLY A 36 2.70 14.10 -8.94
CA GLY A 36 1.34 13.79 -8.45
C GLY A 36 0.66 12.64 -9.21
N THR A 37 0.90 12.51 -10.51
CA THR A 37 0.29 11.46 -11.34
C THR A 37 0.98 10.10 -11.17
N ILE A 38 2.28 10.07 -10.89
CA ILE A 38 3.03 8.83 -10.62
C ILE A 38 2.56 8.21 -9.29
N LEU A 39 2.25 9.01 -8.28
CA LEU A 39 1.71 8.54 -7.01
C LEU A 39 0.27 8.01 -7.14
N ALA A 40 -0.57 8.65 -7.97
CA ALA A 40 -1.95 8.22 -8.20
C ALA A 40 -2.07 7.01 -9.16
N ALA A 41 -1.12 6.80 -10.06
CA ALA A 41 -1.14 5.73 -11.05
C ALA A 41 -0.46 4.42 -10.59
N ARG A 42 0.19 4.39 -9.42
CA ARG A 42 0.72 3.16 -8.85
C ARG A 42 -0.45 2.35 -8.31
N LYS A 43 -1.04 1.54 -9.19
CA LYS A 43 -2.03 0.53 -8.80
C LYS A 43 -1.41 -0.31 -7.68
N ILE A 44 -1.89 -0.08 -6.44
CA ILE A 44 -1.43 -0.83 -5.27
C ILE A 44 -1.74 -2.30 -5.57
N PRO A 45 -0.74 -3.19 -5.55
CA PRO A 45 -1.03 -4.60 -5.72
C PRO A 45 -1.96 -5.02 -4.59
N GLY A 46 -3.11 -5.58 -4.95
CA GLY A 46 -4.06 -6.09 -3.96
C GLY A 46 -3.37 -7.10 -3.06
N ILE A 47 -3.80 -7.13 -1.81
CA ILE A 47 -3.32 -8.10 -0.82
C ILE A 47 -4.51 -8.95 -0.35
N ASN A 48 -4.30 -10.24 -0.32
CA ASN A 48 -5.27 -11.21 0.17
C ASN A 48 -4.76 -11.75 1.50
N LEU A 49 -5.55 -11.56 2.55
CA LEU A 49 -5.24 -11.99 3.90
C LEU A 49 -6.19 -13.14 4.27
N ASN A 50 -5.62 -14.31 4.52
CA ASN A 50 -6.36 -15.45 5.03
C ASN A 50 -6.17 -15.53 6.54
N VAL A 51 -7.23 -15.22 7.29
CA VAL A 51 -7.20 -15.09 8.74
C VAL A 51 -7.76 -16.34 9.39
N GLN A 52 -7.04 -16.89 10.34
CA GLN A 52 -7.48 -17.99 11.21
C GLN A 52 -7.31 -17.55 12.67
N ILE A 53 -8.36 -17.69 13.48
CA ILE A 53 -8.35 -17.36 14.91
C ILE A 53 -8.60 -18.65 15.69
N GLY A 54 -7.58 -19.17 16.35
CA GLY A 54 -7.66 -20.45 17.04
C GLY A 54 -8.18 -21.58 16.14
N ASP A 55 -9.20 -22.32 16.60
CA ASP A 55 -9.80 -23.44 15.85
C ASP A 55 -10.95 -23.01 14.91
N GLN A 56 -11.18 -21.71 14.73
CA GLN A 56 -12.23 -21.23 13.84
C GLN A 56 -11.87 -21.43 12.36
N PRO A 57 -12.88 -21.56 11.48
CA PRO A 57 -12.61 -21.65 10.05
C PRO A 57 -11.91 -20.38 9.54
N SER A 58 -10.94 -20.55 8.65
CA SER A 58 -10.22 -19.43 8.06
C SER A 58 -11.14 -18.55 7.23
N THR A 59 -10.96 -17.24 7.35
CA THR A 59 -11.71 -16.22 6.61
C THR A 59 -10.77 -15.45 5.69
N GLN A 60 -11.11 -15.36 4.41
CA GLN A 60 -10.33 -14.64 3.42
C GLN A 60 -10.86 -13.21 3.24
N ARG A 61 -9.96 -12.24 3.25
CA ARG A 61 -10.24 -10.83 3.03
C ARG A 61 -9.28 -10.25 2.00
N TYR A 62 -9.82 -9.50 1.04
CA TYR A 62 -9.05 -8.84 -0.01
C TYR A 62 -9.05 -7.33 0.18
N PHE A 63 -7.88 -6.71 0.08
CA PHE A 63 -7.68 -5.28 0.26
C PHE A 63 -6.92 -4.68 -0.91
N THR A 64 -7.30 -3.45 -1.29
CA THR A 64 -6.65 -2.64 -2.35
C THR A 64 -6.16 -1.30 -1.82
N GLN A 65 -6.38 -1.04 -0.54
CA GLN A 65 -5.92 0.18 0.13
C GLN A 65 -4.45 0.07 0.51
N SER A 66 -3.78 1.23 0.62
CA SER A 66 -2.34 1.31 0.95
C SER A 66 -2.01 1.07 2.42
N GLU A 67 -3.02 1.07 3.28
CA GLU A 67 -2.86 0.88 4.71
C GLU A 67 -4.00 0.01 5.23
N ILE A 68 -3.67 -0.99 6.04
CA ILE A 68 -4.60 -1.94 6.64
C ILE A 68 -4.27 -2.04 8.12
N LEU A 69 -5.21 -1.64 8.96
CA LEU A 69 -5.08 -1.71 10.40
C LEU A 69 -5.63 -3.05 10.91
N LEU A 70 -4.82 -3.77 11.69
CA LEU A 70 -5.16 -5.04 12.30
C LEU A 70 -5.33 -4.85 13.81
N GLY A 71 -6.40 -5.40 14.37
CA GLY A 71 -6.62 -5.31 15.80
C GLY A 71 -7.97 -5.86 16.26
N ARG A 72 -8.17 -5.91 17.57
CA ARG A 72 -9.41 -6.42 18.17
C ARG A 72 -10.61 -5.50 17.94
N ASP A 73 -10.37 -4.20 17.74
CA ASP A 73 -11.45 -3.23 17.52
C ASP A 73 -12.18 -3.51 16.21
N SER A 74 -13.51 -3.46 16.25
CA SER A 74 -14.37 -3.60 15.07
C SER A 74 -14.18 -2.48 14.04
N HIS A 75 -13.57 -1.36 14.43
CA HIS A 75 -13.22 -0.26 13.53
C HIS A 75 -11.90 -0.47 12.79
N CYS A 76 -11.13 -1.52 13.11
CA CYS A 76 -9.97 -1.90 12.31
C CYS A 76 -10.40 -2.41 10.94
N ASP A 77 -9.56 -2.24 9.93
CA ASP A 77 -9.82 -2.76 8.57
C ASP A 77 -9.91 -4.30 8.58
N LEU A 78 -9.07 -4.93 9.40
CA LEU A 78 -9.10 -6.36 9.68
C LEU A 78 -9.36 -6.60 11.16
N PRO A 79 -10.64 -6.74 11.58
CA PRO A 79 -10.98 -7.06 12.95
C PRO A 79 -10.55 -8.49 13.31
N LEU A 80 -9.85 -8.63 14.43
CA LEU A 80 -9.39 -9.90 15.01
C LEU A 80 -10.00 -10.03 16.41
N PRO A 81 -11.21 -10.57 16.55
CA PRO A 81 -11.93 -10.62 17.82
C PRO A 81 -11.38 -11.71 18.74
N ASP A 82 -10.19 -11.48 19.28
CA ASP A 82 -9.50 -12.34 20.25
C ASP A 82 -8.90 -11.47 21.36
N ASP A 83 -9.04 -11.94 22.62
CA ASP A 83 -8.57 -11.20 23.81
C ASP A 83 -7.04 -11.08 23.88
N THR A 84 -6.30 -11.91 23.16
CA THR A 84 -4.85 -11.83 23.08
C THR A 84 -4.37 -10.77 22.07
N VAL A 85 -5.29 -10.19 21.29
CA VAL A 85 -5.02 -9.14 20.30
C VAL A 85 -5.33 -7.77 20.91
N SER A 86 -4.40 -6.81 20.77
CA SER A 86 -4.62 -5.42 21.20
C SER A 86 -5.67 -4.71 20.34
N THR A 87 -6.33 -3.66 20.87
CA THR A 87 -7.33 -2.87 20.16
C THR A 87 -6.85 -2.43 18.78
N ARG A 88 -5.63 -1.90 18.71
CA ARG A 88 -4.85 -1.67 17.48
C ARG A 88 -3.54 -2.42 17.68
N HIS A 89 -3.35 -3.50 16.95
CA HIS A 89 -2.25 -4.43 17.21
C HIS A 89 -1.08 -4.22 16.26
N ALA A 90 -1.36 -4.26 14.97
CA ALA A 90 -0.36 -4.12 13.92
C ALA A 90 -0.92 -3.36 12.73
N ARG A 91 -0.04 -2.93 11.83
CA ARG A 91 -0.37 -2.23 10.61
C ARG A 91 0.39 -2.85 9.43
N LEU A 92 -0.33 -3.11 8.34
CA LEU A 92 0.26 -3.37 7.04
C LEU A 92 0.18 -2.10 6.21
N SER A 93 1.30 -1.65 5.65
CA SER A 93 1.36 -0.46 4.80
C SER A 93 2.12 -0.73 3.51
N HIS A 94 1.59 -0.22 2.37
CA HIS A 94 2.24 -0.35 1.07
C HIS A 94 2.94 0.94 0.69
N HIS A 95 4.28 0.91 0.68
CA HIS A 95 5.11 2.03 0.23
C HIS A 95 6.40 1.54 -0.41
N HIS A 96 6.97 2.37 -1.28
CA HIS A 96 8.15 2.03 -2.08
C HIS A 96 8.01 0.73 -2.92
N GLY A 97 6.76 0.36 -3.27
CA GLY A 97 6.49 -0.84 -4.06
C GLY A 97 6.46 -2.15 -3.27
N GLN A 98 6.50 -2.09 -1.94
CA GLN A 98 6.51 -3.25 -1.04
C GLN A 98 5.49 -3.08 0.07
N TRP A 99 5.02 -4.21 0.61
CA TRP A 99 4.20 -4.25 1.82
C TRP A 99 5.10 -4.35 3.05
N TRP A 100 4.75 -3.59 4.08
CA TRP A 100 5.47 -3.51 5.34
C TRP A 100 4.54 -3.84 6.48
N LEU A 101 5.02 -4.65 7.41
CA LEU A 101 4.35 -4.97 8.67
C LEU A 101 5.03 -4.21 9.81
N GLU A 102 4.21 -3.56 10.63
CA GLU A 102 4.66 -2.80 11.81
C GLU A 102 3.80 -3.18 13.01
N ASP A 103 4.43 -3.47 14.14
CA ASP A 103 3.78 -3.64 15.43
C ASP A 103 3.47 -2.27 16.05
N LEU A 104 2.25 -2.03 16.46
CA LEU A 104 1.82 -0.73 17.02
C LEU A 104 1.95 -0.69 18.56
N GLY A 105 2.93 -1.35 19.13
CA GLY A 105 3.12 -1.47 20.57
C GLY A 105 2.12 -2.43 21.19
N SER A 106 1.89 -3.55 20.53
CA SER A 106 0.93 -4.55 21.01
C SER A 106 1.39 -5.22 22.31
N THR A 107 0.43 -5.69 23.11
CA THR A 107 0.70 -6.31 24.42
C THR A 107 1.49 -7.60 24.30
N ASN A 108 1.12 -8.45 23.34
CA ASN A 108 1.73 -9.76 23.14
C ASN A 108 2.79 -9.78 22.03
N GLY A 109 2.94 -8.68 21.30
CA GLY A 109 3.83 -8.57 20.14
C GLY A 109 3.25 -9.20 18.87
N THR A 110 3.76 -8.73 17.75
CA THR A 110 3.48 -9.28 16.41
C THR A 110 4.66 -10.15 15.99
N LYS A 111 4.39 -11.28 15.35
CA LYS A 111 5.44 -12.10 14.75
C LYS A 111 5.23 -12.25 13.26
N LEU A 112 6.33 -12.39 12.53
CA LEU A 112 6.39 -12.69 11.11
C LEU A 112 7.19 -13.97 10.93
N ASN A 113 6.56 -15.05 10.44
CA ASN A 113 7.18 -16.37 10.29
C ASN A 113 7.87 -16.86 11.57
N ASN A 114 7.21 -16.71 12.72
CA ASN A 114 7.69 -16.99 14.08
C ASN A 114 8.70 -15.98 14.67
N ASP A 115 9.27 -15.06 13.87
CA ASP A 115 10.21 -14.06 14.35
C ASP A 115 9.46 -12.80 14.85
N LYS A 116 9.87 -12.28 16.02
CA LYS A 116 9.24 -11.09 16.60
C LYS A 116 9.53 -9.83 15.76
N VAL A 117 8.50 -9.12 15.35
CA VAL A 117 8.59 -7.85 14.66
C VAL A 117 8.88 -6.72 15.67
N SER A 118 10.10 -6.19 15.66
CA SER A 118 10.52 -5.08 16.53
C SER A 118 10.69 -3.76 15.77
N ILE A 119 10.84 -3.85 14.46
CA ILE A 119 10.95 -2.71 13.52
C ILE A 119 10.07 -3.02 12.31
N PRO A 120 9.64 -2.00 11.56
CA PRO A 120 8.90 -2.22 10.32
C PRO A 120 9.65 -3.19 9.40
N THR A 121 9.01 -4.28 8.99
CA THR A 121 9.61 -5.38 8.24
C THR A 121 8.84 -5.61 6.95
N VAL A 122 9.55 -5.83 5.84
CA VAL A 122 8.94 -6.15 4.54
C VAL A 122 8.28 -7.52 4.60
N VAL A 123 7.06 -7.61 4.09
CA VAL A 123 6.34 -8.88 3.93
C VAL A 123 6.27 -9.28 2.46
N ILE A 124 6.38 -10.57 2.21
CA ILE A 124 6.35 -11.17 0.88
C ILE A 124 5.20 -12.16 0.75
N ASN A 125 5.01 -12.65 -0.47
CA ASN A 125 3.97 -13.63 -0.73
C ASN A 125 4.26 -14.97 -0.02
N GLY A 126 3.30 -15.45 0.74
CA GLY A 126 3.41 -16.70 1.51
C GLY A 126 3.83 -16.50 2.97
N ASP A 127 4.15 -15.27 3.39
CA ASP A 127 4.45 -14.98 4.79
C ASP A 127 3.24 -15.21 5.70
N GLU A 128 3.54 -15.57 6.95
CA GLU A 128 2.58 -15.76 8.01
C GLU A 128 2.81 -14.75 9.14
N VAL A 129 1.75 -13.99 9.47
CA VAL A 129 1.74 -13.00 10.54
C VAL A 129 0.94 -13.55 11.70
N GLU A 130 1.52 -13.54 12.90
CA GLU A 130 0.83 -13.90 14.14
C GLU A 130 0.58 -12.67 15.00
N CYS A 131 -0.69 -12.48 15.39
CA CYS A 131 -1.14 -11.45 16.34
C CYS A 131 -1.89 -12.15 17.48
N GLY A 132 -1.23 -12.39 18.60
CA GLY A 132 -1.80 -13.21 19.69
C GLY A 132 -2.09 -14.65 19.21
N LYS A 133 -3.37 -15.07 19.22
CA LYS A 133 -3.81 -16.38 18.70
C LYS A 133 -4.30 -16.32 17.25
N ALA A 134 -4.31 -15.14 16.64
CA ALA A 134 -4.70 -14.97 15.25
C ALA A 134 -3.49 -15.21 14.35
N SER A 135 -3.63 -16.10 13.38
CA SER A 135 -2.67 -16.35 12.29
C SER A 135 -3.23 -15.81 10.98
N ILE A 136 -2.40 -15.12 10.22
CA ILE A 136 -2.76 -14.42 8.99
C ILE A 136 -1.77 -14.78 7.91
N SER A 137 -2.19 -15.59 6.94
CA SER A 137 -1.36 -15.88 5.75
C SER A 137 -1.53 -14.80 4.70
N ILE A 138 -0.42 -14.28 4.19
CA ILE A 138 -0.36 -13.19 3.21
C ILE A 138 -0.22 -13.74 1.79
N ARG A 139 -1.08 -13.26 0.87
CA ARG A 139 -0.95 -13.50 -0.56
C ARG A 139 -1.02 -12.18 -1.32
N LEU A 140 0.05 -11.86 -2.05
CA LEU A 140 0.18 -10.61 -2.81
C LEU A 140 -0.27 -10.81 -4.26
N GLY A 141 -1.02 -9.86 -4.81
CA GLY A 141 -1.29 -9.76 -6.25
C GLY A 141 -2.28 -10.76 -6.85
N ILE A 142 -3.07 -11.46 -6.05
CA ILE A 142 -4.10 -12.37 -6.56
C ILE A 142 -5.47 -11.68 -6.47
N ASP A 143 -5.97 -11.24 -7.62
CA ASP A 143 -7.40 -10.95 -7.77
C ASP A 143 -8.16 -12.25 -7.53
N SER A 144 -8.85 -12.37 -6.39
CA SER A 144 -9.69 -13.54 -6.08
C SER A 144 -11.02 -13.52 -6.84
N THR A 145 -11.03 -13.08 -8.08
CA THR A 145 -12.20 -13.18 -8.99
C THR A 145 -12.32 -14.54 -9.67
N ASN A 146 -11.47 -15.50 -9.31
CA ASN A 146 -11.64 -16.86 -9.84
C ASN A 146 -11.85 -17.83 -8.65
N PRO A 147 -13.10 -18.17 -8.31
CA PRO A 147 -13.36 -19.31 -7.44
C PRO A 147 -12.72 -20.55 -8.07
N PRO A 148 -12.17 -21.51 -7.29
CA PRO A 148 -11.60 -22.71 -7.85
C PRO A 148 -12.66 -23.34 -8.77
N THR A 149 -12.32 -23.49 -10.05
CA THR A 149 -13.17 -24.15 -11.02
C THR A 149 -13.56 -25.49 -10.47
N GLN A 150 -14.83 -25.64 -10.04
CA GLN A 150 -15.38 -26.96 -9.76
C GLN A 150 -15.19 -27.75 -11.04
N ARG A 151 -14.37 -28.80 -10.97
CA ARG A 151 -14.34 -29.80 -12.03
C ARG A 151 -15.76 -30.33 -12.15
N ILE A 152 -16.42 -29.94 -13.23
CA ILE A 152 -17.64 -30.60 -13.67
C ILE A 152 -17.21 -32.03 -13.98
N PRO A 153 -17.74 -33.06 -13.28
CA PRO A 153 -17.47 -34.46 -13.67
C PRO A 153 -17.95 -34.62 -15.10
N ALA A 154 -17.08 -35.19 -15.92
CA ALA A 154 -17.42 -35.49 -17.30
C ALA A 154 -18.67 -36.41 -17.33
N PRO A 155 -19.66 -36.14 -18.21
CA PRO A 155 -20.83 -37.05 -18.39
C PRO A 155 -20.35 -38.30 -19.14
N GLY A 156 -20.17 -39.42 -18.40
CA GLY A 156 -19.83 -40.67 -19.06
C GLY A 156 -19.09 -41.71 -18.23
N ASP A 157 -19.45 -41.96 -16.98
CA ASP A 157 -19.09 -43.22 -16.31
C ASP A 157 -20.32 -43.72 -15.54
N SER A 158 -21.27 -44.18 -16.29
CA SER A 158 -22.33 -45.08 -15.82
C SER A 158 -22.34 -46.32 -16.71
N GLU A 159 -21.57 -47.33 -16.31
CA GLU A 159 -21.86 -48.75 -16.58
C GLU A 159 -21.20 -49.57 -15.51
#